data_afbeaa1d8f9630fc41bb4e26b2d5f53d
#
_entry.id   afbeaa1d8f9630fc41bb4e26b2d5f53d
#
_cell.length_a   1.000
_cell.length_b   1.000
_cell.length_c   1.000
_cell.angle_alpha   90.00
_cell.angle_beta   90.00
_cell.angle_gamma   90.00
#
_symmetry.space_group_name_H-M   'P 1'
#
loop_
_entity.id
_entity.type
_entity.pdbx_description
1 polymer ?
#
loop_
_entity_poly.entity_id
_entity_poly.type
_entity_poly.pdbx_seq_one_letter_code
_entity_poly.pdbx_strand_id
1 'polypeptide(L)'
;NIIDTKGDVAEVISRIEDAVNQKVDGIVINVDPSQIAAGLEVAAAANIPVVGMDSGADPLLVTNVTSNGYAMAAETSVYVANRIEGKGNVVMFVFDAFPPVQIRGVIADAVFGNFPDINVMDRITPDVQDGGIADSRAKMEALLAANPEAGSIAAVWAAWDQPAIGAMQAIEAAGRSNEGIVIVGIKSIIFLLIS
;
A
#
# COMPACT_ATOMS: atom_id res chain seq x y z
N ASN A 1 17.84 -13.51 13.86
CA ASN A 1 16.50 -13.81 14.38
C ASN A 1 15.48 -12.91 13.69
N ILE A 2 14.31 -13.45 13.28
CA ILE A 2 13.21 -12.70 12.71
C ILE A 2 12.05 -12.77 13.69
N ILE A 3 11.45 -11.62 14.02
CA ILE A 3 10.34 -11.50 14.96
C ILE A 3 9.20 -10.82 14.24
N ASP A 4 8.06 -11.47 14.13
CA ASP A 4 6.83 -10.91 13.60
C ASP A 4 5.98 -10.41 14.78
N THR A 5 5.86 -9.10 14.91
CA THR A 5 5.05 -8.42 15.94
C THR A 5 3.63 -8.14 15.49
N LYS A 6 3.25 -8.55 14.28
CA LYS A 6 1.90 -8.35 13.69
C LYS A 6 1.38 -6.91 13.77
N GLY A 7 2.29 -5.94 13.73
CA GLY A 7 1.96 -4.53 13.81
C GLY A 7 1.73 -3.98 15.22
N ASP A 8 1.98 -4.77 16.27
CA ASP A 8 1.92 -4.28 17.65
C ASP A 8 3.15 -3.42 17.98
N VAL A 9 2.93 -2.11 18.04
CA VAL A 9 3.98 -1.11 18.30
C VAL A 9 4.64 -1.30 19.66
N ALA A 10 3.88 -1.65 20.71
CA ALA A 10 4.43 -1.86 22.04
C ALA A 10 5.33 -3.10 22.05
N GLU A 11 4.95 -4.15 21.35
CA GLU A 11 5.80 -5.33 21.19
C GLU A 11 7.07 -5.00 20.41
N VAL A 12 7.02 -4.20 19.34
CA VAL A 12 8.22 -3.77 18.60
C VAL A 12 9.22 -3.10 19.54
N ILE A 13 8.77 -2.13 20.35
CA ILE A 13 9.63 -1.42 21.31
C ILE A 13 10.26 -2.41 22.29
N SER A 14 9.47 -3.30 22.87
CA SER A 14 9.97 -4.33 23.81
C SER A 14 11.01 -5.25 23.15
N ARG A 15 10.82 -5.63 21.88
CA ARG A 15 11.80 -6.46 21.15
C ARG A 15 13.08 -5.72 20.83
N ILE A 16 13.01 -4.41 20.59
CA ILE A 16 14.23 -3.60 20.45
C ILE A 16 14.99 -3.55 21.77
N GLU A 17 14.31 -3.34 22.90
CA GLU A 17 14.93 -3.36 24.23
C GLU A 17 15.57 -4.73 24.55
N ASP A 18 14.89 -5.83 24.22
CA ASP A 18 15.42 -7.19 24.35
C ASP A 18 16.70 -7.38 23.52
N ALA A 19 16.70 -6.89 22.26
CA ALA A 19 17.86 -6.97 21.38
C ALA A 19 19.05 -6.16 21.93
N VAL A 20 18.79 -4.97 22.49
CA VAL A 20 19.79 -4.14 23.17
C VAL A 20 20.38 -4.86 24.37
N ASN A 21 19.55 -5.48 25.21
CA ASN A 21 20.00 -6.26 26.37
C ASN A 21 20.86 -7.48 25.97
N GLN A 22 20.56 -8.08 24.79
CA GLN A 22 21.35 -9.17 24.21
C GLN A 22 22.63 -8.70 23.53
N LYS A 23 22.84 -7.38 23.41
CA LYS A 23 24.02 -6.77 22.77
C LYS A 23 24.21 -7.23 21.33
N VAL A 24 23.14 -7.20 20.54
CA VAL A 24 23.22 -7.56 19.12
C VAL A 24 24.08 -6.54 18.35
N ASP A 25 24.64 -6.94 17.22
CA ASP A 25 25.48 -6.08 16.38
C ASP A 25 24.70 -5.06 15.55
N GLY A 26 23.39 -5.28 15.37
CA GLY A 26 22.51 -4.37 14.62
C GLY A 26 21.07 -4.86 14.60
N ILE A 27 20.16 -3.95 14.29
CA ILE A 27 18.71 -4.19 14.24
C ILE A 27 18.18 -3.76 12.86
N VAL A 28 17.31 -4.56 12.28
CA VAL A 28 16.55 -4.19 11.07
C VAL A 28 15.08 -4.08 11.45
N ILE A 29 14.43 -2.99 11.08
CA ILE A 29 13.00 -2.75 11.33
C ILE A 29 12.21 -2.62 10.03
N ASN A 30 10.95 -3.07 10.07
CA ASN A 30 9.95 -2.84 9.02
C ASN A 30 8.66 -2.29 9.67
N VAL A 31 8.76 -1.07 10.18
CA VAL A 31 7.68 -0.36 10.86
C VAL A 31 7.93 1.14 10.72
N ASP A 32 6.89 1.97 10.83
CA ASP A 32 7.07 3.41 10.86
C ASP A 32 7.91 3.83 12.08
N PRO A 33 9.13 4.37 11.89
CA PRO A 33 10.02 4.72 12.98
C PRO A 33 9.43 5.77 13.91
N SER A 34 8.53 6.63 13.44
CA SER A 34 7.87 7.63 14.28
C SER A 34 7.03 7.01 15.41
N GLN A 35 6.53 5.79 15.20
CA GLN A 35 5.73 5.06 16.19
C GLN A 35 6.58 4.37 17.26
N ILE A 36 7.87 4.16 16.99
CA ILE A 36 8.78 3.40 17.85
C ILE A 36 9.98 4.25 18.34
N ALA A 37 9.84 5.57 18.39
CA ALA A 37 10.91 6.50 18.75
C ALA A 37 11.62 6.11 20.05
N ALA A 38 10.88 5.71 21.08
CA ALA A 38 11.46 5.26 22.36
C ALA A 38 12.42 4.06 22.21
N GLY A 39 12.07 3.08 21.37
CA GLY A 39 12.94 1.94 21.09
C GLY A 39 14.19 2.35 20.30
N LEU A 40 14.05 3.26 19.33
CA LEU A 40 15.19 3.79 18.59
C LEU A 40 16.16 4.58 19.48
N GLU A 41 15.66 5.37 20.41
CA GLU A 41 16.49 6.07 21.40
C GLU A 41 17.28 5.12 22.29
N VAL A 42 16.67 4.00 22.73
CA VAL A 42 17.34 2.96 23.53
C VAL A 42 18.45 2.28 22.72
N ALA A 43 18.21 1.94 21.46
CA ALA A 43 19.22 1.36 20.57
C ALA A 43 20.37 2.33 20.31
N ALA A 44 20.06 3.60 20.05
CA ALA A 44 21.05 4.66 19.84
C ALA A 44 21.92 4.90 21.06
N ALA A 45 21.34 4.94 22.28
CA ALA A 45 22.07 5.08 23.54
C ALA A 45 23.03 3.91 23.79
N ALA A 46 22.70 2.71 23.29
CA ALA A 46 23.54 1.52 23.35
C ALA A 46 24.56 1.43 22.19
N ASN A 47 24.59 2.40 21.27
CA ASN A 47 25.38 2.39 20.04
C ASN A 47 25.11 1.18 19.13
N ILE A 48 23.89 0.65 19.12
CA ILE A 48 23.47 -0.41 18.22
C ILE A 48 22.83 0.23 16.97
N PRO A 49 23.40 0.00 15.76
CA PRO A 49 22.85 0.57 14.53
C PRO A 49 21.50 -0.03 14.19
N VAL A 50 20.56 0.82 13.79
CA VAL A 50 19.25 0.41 13.29
C VAL A 50 19.11 0.78 11.83
N VAL A 51 18.67 -0.17 11.00
CA VAL A 51 18.40 0.00 9.57
C VAL A 51 16.91 -0.19 9.33
N GLY A 52 16.30 0.75 8.60
CA GLY A 52 14.93 0.63 8.11
C GLY A 52 14.88 -0.22 6.83
N MET A 53 13.86 -1.06 6.72
CA MET A 53 13.54 -1.82 5.51
C MET A 53 12.09 -1.52 5.13
N ASP A 54 11.91 -0.78 4.03
CA ASP A 54 10.60 -0.31 3.58
C ASP A 54 9.79 0.33 4.72
N SER A 55 10.43 1.22 5.46
CA SER A 55 9.88 1.98 6.59
C SER A 55 9.85 3.49 6.27
N GLY A 56 9.72 4.35 7.23
CA GLY A 56 9.90 5.80 7.08
C GLY A 56 11.37 6.21 7.23
N ALA A 57 11.64 7.50 7.00
CA ALA A 57 12.93 8.10 7.33
C ALA A 57 12.93 8.60 8.78
N ASP A 58 14.02 8.38 9.50
CA ASP A 58 14.24 8.90 10.86
C ASP A 58 15.72 9.18 11.08
N PRO A 59 16.08 10.25 11.81
CA PRO A 59 17.47 10.59 12.08
C PRO A 59 18.25 9.54 12.89
N LEU A 60 17.57 8.67 13.64
CA LEU A 60 18.17 7.59 14.43
C LEU A 60 18.43 6.33 13.62
N LEU A 61 17.95 6.27 12.38
CA LEU A 61 18.28 5.18 11.45
C LEU A 61 19.59 5.47 10.72
N VAL A 62 20.44 4.46 10.60
CA VAL A 62 21.65 4.54 9.77
C VAL A 62 21.27 4.76 8.30
N THR A 63 20.25 4.07 7.84
CA THR A 63 19.65 4.21 6.51
C THR A 63 18.28 3.52 6.47
N ASN A 64 17.48 3.84 5.45
CA ASN A 64 16.27 3.11 5.13
C ASN A 64 16.36 2.62 3.68
N VAL A 65 16.31 1.30 3.50
CA VAL A 65 16.27 0.66 2.17
C VAL A 65 14.82 0.49 1.79
N THR A 66 14.37 1.21 0.78
CA THR A 66 12.97 1.21 0.36
C THR A 66 12.83 1.17 -1.16
N SER A 67 11.67 0.73 -1.63
CA SER A 67 11.30 0.83 -3.04
C SER A 67 11.07 2.30 -3.44
N ASN A 68 11.29 2.63 -4.72
CA ASN A 68 10.95 3.96 -5.21
C ASN A 68 9.44 4.10 -5.41
N GLY A 69 8.71 4.32 -4.31
CA GLY A 69 7.26 4.48 -4.31
C GLY A 69 6.76 5.61 -5.21
N TYR A 70 7.54 6.67 -5.38
CA TYR A 70 7.23 7.79 -6.28
C TYR A 70 7.15 7.34 -7.73
N ALA A 71 8.22 6.71 -8.24
CA ALA A 71 8.26 6.25 -9.62
C ALA A 71 7.21 5.18 -9.89
N MET A 72 7.10 4.18 -9.00
CA MET A 72 6.13 3.08 -9.14
C MET A 72 4.69 3.60 -9.20
N ALA A 73 4.33 4.55 -8.33
CA ALA A 73 2.99 5.12 -8.33
C ALA A 73 2.73 5.98 -9.56
N ALA A 74 3.70 6.81 -9.97
CA ALA A 74 3.56 7.62 -11.19
C ALA A 74 3.37 6.75 -12.43
N GLU A 75 4.22 5.73 -12.61
CA GLU A 75 4.14 4.81 -13.76
C GLU A 75 2.80 4.06 -13.82
N THR A 76 2.37 3.51 -12.69
CA THR A 76 1.12 2.74 -12.63
C THR A 76 -0.12 3.62 -12.80
N SER A 77 -0.12 4.83 -12.25
CA SER A 77 -1.24 5.77 -12.38
C SER A 77 -1.33 6.33 -13.81
N VAL A 78 -0.20 6.68 -14.45
CA VAL A 78 -0.15 7.08 -15.85
C VAL A 78 -0.60 5.92 -16.76
N TYR A 79 -0.17 4.69 -16.46
CA TYR A 79 -0.65 3.52 -17.18
C TYR A 79 -2.18 3.40 -17.12
N VAL A 80 -2.78 3.49 -15.93
CA VAL A 80 -4.24 3.46 -15.77
C VAL A 80 -4.89 4.58 -16.55
N ALA A 81 -4.43 5.84 -16.38
CA ALA A 81 -4.99 6.98 -17.09
C ALA A 81 -4.98 6.79 -18.63
N ASN A 82 -3.88 6.29 -19.17
CA ASN A 82 -3.77 6.00 -20.61
C ASN A 82 -4.71 4.87 -21.04
N ARG A 83 -4.82 3.79 -20.24
CA ARG A 83 -5.67 2.64 -20.56
C ARG A 83 -7.15 2.98 -20.57
N ILE A 84 -7.59 3.92 -19.72
CA ILE A 84 -8.97 4.42 -19.68
C ILE A 84 -9.18 5.68 -20.53
N GLU A 85 -8.20 6.00 -21.40
CA GLU A 85 -8.24 7.17 -22.30
C GLU A 85 -8.47 8.51 -21.58
N GLY A 86 -7.94 8.64 -20.36
CA GLY A 86 -8.02 9.85 -19.54
C GLY A 86 -9.41 10.16 -18.98
N LYS A 87 -10.34 9.22 -18.93
CA LYS A 87 -11.72 9.45 -18.48
C LYS A 87 -12.33 8.25 -17.75
N GLY A 88 -13.30 8.52 -16.88
CA GLY A 88 -14.07 7.50 -16.16
C GLY A 88 -13.80 7.44 -14.67
N ASN A 89 -14.52 6.57 -13.99
CA ASN A 89 -14.42 6.42 -12.54
C ASN A 89 -13.29 5.46 -12.15
N VAL A 90 -12.44 5.89 -11.23
CA VAL A 90 -11.34 5.12 -10.65
C VAL A 90 -11.61 4.87 -9.17
N VAL A 91 -11.49 3.62 -8.74
CA VAL A 91 -11.47 3.24 -7.32
C VAL A 91 -10.02 3.11 -6.87
N MET A 92 -9.66 3.74 -5.76
CA MET A 92 -8.32 3.67 -5.20
C MET A 92 -8.32 2.90 -3.87
N PHE A 93 -7.42 1.91 -3.75
CA PHE A 93 -7.10 1.28 -2.47
C PHE A 93 -5.78 1.83 -1.95
N VAL A 94 -5.79 2.43 -0.75
CA VAL A 94 -4.68 3.18 -0.17
C VAL A 94 -4.49 2.81 1.30
N PHE A 95 -3.31 3.16 1.87
CA PHE A 95 -3.05 3.00 3.30
C PHE A 95 -2.12 4.12 3.78
N ASP A 96 -2.75 5.19 4.29
CA ASP A 96 -2.04 6.43 4.65
C ASP A 96 -1.31 6.34 6.00
N ALA A 97 -1.59 5.32 6.80
CA ALA A 97 -0.93 5.11 8.09
C ALA A 97 0.52 4.56 7.98
N PHE A 98 0.97 4.17 6.78
CA PHE A 98 2.30 3.63 6.55
C PHE A 98 3.04 4.42 5.46
N PRO A 99 4.12 5.16 5.80
CA PRO A 99 4.76 6.13 4.92
C PRO A 99 5.12 5.63 3.52
N PRO A 100 5.69 4.42 3.31
CA PRO A 100 6.00 3.93 1.97
C PRO A 100 4.79 3.69 1.08
N VAL A 101 3.62 3.43 1.69
CA VAL A 101 2.36 3.22 0.96
C VAL A 101 1.60 4.55 0.80
N GLN A 102 1.65 5.42 1.81
CA GLN A 102 1.06 6.76 1.76
C GLN A 102 1.57 7.55 0.56
N ILE A 103 2.89 7.58 0.33
CA ILE A 103 3.46 8.35 -0.78
C ILE A 103 2.96 7.85 -2.15
N ARG A 104 2.68 6.56 -2.29
CA ARG A 104 2.11 6.00 -3.52
C ARG A 104 0.73 6.58 -3.79
N GLY A 105 -0.15 6.65 -2.76
CA GLY A 105 -1.47 7.26 -2.85
C GLY A 105 -1.40 8.74 -3.22
N VAL A 106 -0.53 9.52 -2.57
CA VAL A 106 -0.32 10.95 -2.85
C VAL A 106 0.07 11.19 -4.31
N ILE A 107 0.98 10.37 -4.85
CA ILE A 107 1.40 10.49 -6.25
C ILE A 107 0.28 10.09 -7.22
N ALA A 108 -0.47 9.03 -6.91
CA ALA A 108 -1.61 8.61 -7.73
C ALA A 108 -2.71 9.68 -7.77
N ASP A 109 -3.04 10.28 -6.62
CA ASP A 109 -3.98 11.41 -6.54
C ASP A 109 -3.52 12.58 -7.43
N ALA A 110 -2.23 12.92 -7.38
CA ALA A 110 -1.66 13.99 -8.19
C ALA A 110 -1.71 13.68 -9.70
N VAL A 111 -1.46 12.43 -10.09
CA VAL A 111 -1.55 12.02 -11.49
C VAL A 111 -3.01 12.07 -11.97
N PHE A 112 -3.93 11.42 -11.28
CA PHE A 112 -5.34 11.39 -11.69
C PHE A 112 -5.96 12.78 -11.66
N GLY A 113 -5.58 13.65 -10.73
CA GLY A 113 -6.03 15.04 -10.65
C GLY A 113 -5.61 15.91 -11.84
N ASN A 114 -4.65 15.48 -12.67
CA ASN A 114 -4.29 16.15 -13.92
C ASN A 114 -5.17 15.76 -15.13
N PHE A 115 -6.07 14.79 -14.94
CA PHE A 115 -7.03 14.37 -15.98
C PHE A 115 -8.44 14.82 -15.59
N PRO A 116 -9.00 15.87 -16.20
CA PRO A 116 -10.26 16.47 -15.76
C PRO A 116 -11.47 15.54 -15.87
N ASP A 117 -11.41 14.53 -16.74
CA ASP A 117 -12.49 13.57 -16.96
C ASP A 117 -12.28 12.24 -16.20
N ILE A 118 -11.20 12.12 -15.41
CA ILE A 118 -11.03 11.04 -14.45
C ILE A 118 -11.66 11.49 -13.11
N ASN A 119 -12.59 10.66 -12.62
CA ASN A 119 -13.17 10.83 -11.31
C ASN A 119 -12.68 9.74 -10.36
N VAL A 120 -11.92 10.11 -9.34
CA VAL A 120 -11.63 9.19 -8.22
C VAL A 120 -12.90 9.07 -7.39
N MET A 121 -13.70 8.04 -7.68
CA MET A 121 -15.02 7.88 -7.08
C MET A 121 -14.98 7.42 -5.63
N ASP A 122 -13.93 6.69 -5.25
CA ASP A 122 -13.71 6.28 -3.87
C ASP A 122 -12.23 6.07 -3.59
N ARG A 123 -11.81 6.37 -2.36
CA ARG A 123 -10.45 6.23 -1.84
C ARG A 123 -10.51 5.42 -0.54
N ILE A 124 -10.27 4.13 -0.66
CA ILE A 124 -10.59 3.11 0.33
C ILE A 124 -9.32 2.69 1.09
N THR A 125 -9.39 2.71 2.42
CA THR A 125 -8.40 2.06 3.28
C THR A 125 -8.97 0.70 3.73
N PRO A 126 -8.41 -0.42 3.26
CA PRO A 126 -8.85 -1.73 3.72
C PRO A 126 -8.28 -2.08 5.10
N ASP A 127 -8.92 -3.02 5.79
CA ASP A 127 -8.30 -3.73 6.91
C ASP A 127 -7.14 -4.58 6.37
N VAL A 128 -5.97 -4.45 6.97
CA VAL A 128 -4.72 -5.05 6.48
C VAL A 128 -4.32 -6.33 7.21
N GLN A 129 -5.17 -6.91 8.07
CA GLN A 129 -4.82 -8.08 8.87
C GLN A 129 -4.40 -9.30 8.02
N ASP A 130 -5.03 -9.48 6.86
CA ASP A 130 -4.69 -10.51 5.86
C ASP A 130 -3.99 -9.94 4.62
N GLY A 131 -3.36 -8.78 4.77
CA GLY A 131 -2.82 -7.99 3.66
C GLY A 131 -3.88 -7.17 2.93
N GLY A 132 -5.15 -7.26 3.34
CA GLY A 132 -6.25 -6.47 2.79
C GLY A 132 -7.07 -7.15 1.70
N ILE A 133 -6.84 -8.43 1.39
CA ILE A 133 -7.55 -9.15 0.31
C ILE A 133 -9.04 -9.27 0.61
N ALA A 134 -9.40 -9.81 1.77
CA ALA A 134 -10.78 -10.11 2.10
C ALA A 134 -11.63 -8.84 2.24
N ASP A 135 -11.11 -7.82 2.92
CA ASP A 135 -11.83 -6.57 3.12
C ASP A 135 -11.93 -5.75 1.82
N SER A 136 -10.88 -5.72 1.00
CA SER A 136 -10.94 -5.07 -0.32
C SER A 136 -11.93 -5.75 -1.25
N ARG A 137 -12.02 -7.08 -1.20
CA ARG A 137 -13.03 -7.82 -1.94
C ARG A 137 -14.44 -7.41 -1.51
N ALA A 138 -14.73 -7.42 -0.20
CA ALA A 138 -16.04 -7.05 0.32
C ALA A 138 -16.44 -5.61 -0.04
N LYS A 139 -15.50 -4.66 0.07
CA LYS A 139 -15.71 -3.26 -0.30
C LYS A 139 -15.95 -3.10 -1.80
N MET A 140 -15.20 -3.83 -2.62
CA MET A 140 -15.41 -3.80 -4.06
C MET A 140 -16.74 -4.44 -4.47
N GLU A 141 -17.16 -5.55 -3.83
CA GLU A 141 -18.49 -6.15 -4.03
C GLU A 141 -19.61 -5.14 -3.74
N ALA A 142 -19.49 -4.36 -2.66
CA ALA A 142 -20.45 -3.32 -2.32
C ALA A 142 -20.48 -2.19 -3.37
N LEU A 143 -19.31 -1.75 -3.86
CA LEU A 143 -19.21 -0.74 -4.91
C LEU A 143 -19.83 -1.20 -6.22
N LEU A 144 -19.58 -2.45 -6.64
CA LEU A 144 -20.16 -3.03 -7.84
C LEU A 144 -21.69 -3.12 -7.74
N ALA A 145 -22.21 -3.49 -6.57
CA ALA A 145 -23.65 -3.54 -6.32
C ALA A 145 -24.30 -2.14 -6.34
N ALA A 146 -23.62 -1.13 -5.82
CA ALA A 146 -24.07 0.26 -5.84
C ALA A 146 -23.97 0.90 -7.24
N ASN A 147 -23.13 0.36 -8.13
CA ASN A 147 -22.88 0.86 -9.48
C ASN A 147 -23.06 -0.27 -10.50
N PRO A 148 -24.31 -0.74 -10.72
CA PRO A 148 -24.57 -1.94 -11.52
C PRO A 148 -24.40 -1.76 -13.03
N GLU A 149 -24.36 -0.51 -13.51
CA GLU A 149 -24.25 -0.24 -14.94
C GLU A 149 -22.86 -0.62 -15.48
N ALA A 150 -22.83 -1.30 -16.61
CA ALA A 150 -21.58 -1.62 -17.29
C ALA A 150 -20.79 -0.35 -17.63
N GLY A 151 -19.50 -0.35 -17.36
CA GLY A 151 -18.63 0.80 -17.55
C GLY A 151 -18.74 1.88 -16.46
N SER A 152 -19.57 1.67 -15.41
CA SER A 152 -19.65 2.60 -14.26
C SER A 152 -18.34 2.72 -13.48
N ILE A 153 -17.47 1.70 -13.54
CA ILE A 153 -16.13 1.68 -12.99
C ILE A 153 -15.14 1.38 -14.12
N ALA A 154 -14.24 2.32 -14.40
CA ALA A 154 -13.26 2.19 -15.48
C ALA A 154 -11.96 1.52 -14.99
N ALA A 155 -11.56 1.79 -13.75
CA ALA A 155 -10.33 1.21 -13.21
C ALA A 155 -10.34 1.04 -11.70
N VAL A 156 -9.47 0.14 -11.23
CA VAL A 156 -9.05 -0.02 -9.83
C VAL A 156 -7.55 0.19 -9.77
N TRP A 157 -7.11 1.11 -8.94
CA TRP A 157 -5.71 1.33 -8.63
C TRP A 157 -5.45 1.02 -7.16
N ALA A 158 -4.45 0.19 -6.87
CA ALA A 158 -4.12 -0.19 -5.50
C ALA A 158 -2.66 0.11 -5.19
N ALA A 159 -2.41 0.72 -4.03
CA ALA A 159 -1.08 1.07 -3.57
C ALA A 159 -0.20 -0.16 -3.25
N TRP A 160 -0.78 -1.35 -3.15
CA TRP A 160 -0.09 -2.65 -3.13
C TRP A 160 -0.97 -3.74 -3.76
N ASP A 161 -0.42 -4.93 -3.97
CA ASP A 161 -1.01 -6.00 -4.77
C ASP A 161 -2.25 -6.68 -4.15
N GLN A 162 -2.27 -6.90 -2.82
CA GLN A 162 -3.35 -7.64 -2.18
C GLN A 162 -4.75 -7.01 -2.39
N PRO A 163 -4.96 -5.70 -2.21
CA PRO A 163 -6.26 -5.08 -2.52
C PRO A 163 -6.66 -5.22 -3.99
N ALA A 164 -5.70 -5.15 -4.91
CA ALA A 164 -5.98 -5.38 -6.33
C ALA A 164 -6.49 -6.80 -6.58
N ILE A 165 -5.91 -7.81 -5.90
CA ILE A 165 -6.37 -9.20 -5.95
C ILE A 165 -7.80 -9.32 -5.39
N GLY A 166 -8.08 -8.69 -4.24
CA GLY A 166 -9.42 -8.66 -3.66
C GLY A 166 -10.45 -8.05 -4.60
N ALA A 167 -10.13 -6.89 -5.19
CA ALA A 167 -10.99 -6.24 -6.16
C ALA A 167 -11.22 -7.08 -7.42
N MET A 168 -10.18 -7.73 -7.94
CA MET A 168 -10.28 -8.66 -9.07
C MET A 168 -11.27 -9.80 -8.77
N GLN A 169 -11.14 -10.44 -7.61
CA GLN A 169 -12.05 -11.52 -7.19
C GLN A 169 -13.50 -11.05 -7.10
N ALA A 170 -13.74 -9.82 -6.62
CA ALA A 170 -15.08 -9.23 -6.57
C ALA A 170 -15.68 -9.01 -7.97
N ILE A 171 -14.88 -8.49 -8.90
CA ILE A 171 -15.28 -8.24 -10.29
C ILE A 171 -15.60 -9.55 -11.00
N GLU A 172 -14.79 -10.59 -10.80
CA GLU A 172 -15.04 -11.94 -11.32
C GLU A 172 -16.32 -12.54 -10.76
N ALA A 173 -16.51 -12.47 -9.44
CA ALA A 173 -17.71 -12.98 -8.77
C ALA A 173 -19.00 -12.27 -9.21
N ALA A 174 -18.91 -10.98 -9.54
CA ALA A 174 -20.01 -10.19 -10.10
C ALA A 174 -20.27 -10.47 -11.59
N GLY A 175 -19.46 -11.30 -12.26
CA GLY A 175 -19.58 -11.61 -13.69
C GLY A 175 -19.19 -10.44 -14.60
N ARG A 176 -18.43 -9.46 -14.08
CA ARG A 176 -18.08 -8.21 -14.78
C ARG A 176 -16.68 -8.19 -15.42
N SER A 177 -16.03 -9.37 -15.51
CA SER A 177 -14.67 -9.50 -16.07
C SER A 177 -14.55 -9.02 -17.53
N ASN A 178 -15.66 -9.05 -18.28
CA ASN A 178 -15.68 -8.64 -19.70
C ASN A 178 -15.94 -7.12 -19.90
N GLU A 179 -16.05 -6.34 -18.84
CA GLU A 179 -16.29 -4.90 -18.95
C GLU A 179 -15.02 -4.08 -19.23
N GLY A 180 -13.85 -4.72 -19.22
CA GLY A 180 -12.59 -4.04 -19.49
C GLY A 180 -12.09 -3.17 -18.33
N ILE A 181 -12.53 -3.43 -17.09
CA ILE A 181 -12.06 -2.71 -15.90
C ILE A 181 -10.56 -2.92 -15.75
N VAL A 182 -9.79 -1.83 -15.79
CA VAL A 182 -8.34 -1.88 -15.64
C VAL A 182 -7.99 -2.04 -14.16
N ILE A 183 -7.22 -3.08 -13.80
CA ILE A 183 -6.81 -3.32 -12.41
C ILE A 183 -5.29 -3.24 -12.31
N VAL A 184 -4.79 -2.44 -11.37
CA VAL A 184 -3.35 -2.26 -11.12
C VAL A 184 -3.06 -2.32 -9.63
N GLY A 185 -2.01 -3.06 -9.25
CA GLY A 185 -1.44 -3.08 -7.90
C GLY A 185 0.07 -2.84 -7.95
N ILE A 186 0.62 -2.20 -6.91
CA ILE A 186 2.05 -1.96 -6.78
C ILE A 186 2.64 -3.02 -5.85
N LYS A 187 3.58 -3.83 -6.31
CA LYS A 187 4.61 -4.57 -5.59
C LYS A 187 5.25 -5.70 -6.41
N SER A 188 4.54 -6.32 -7.27
CA SER A 188 5.10 -7.15 -8.31
C SER A 188 4.53 -6.65 -9.63
N ILE A 189 5.32 -6.69 -10.67
CA ILE A 189 4.87 -6.42 -12.03
C ILE A 189 3.96 -7.59 -12.43
N ILE A 190 2.75 -7.62 -11.90
CA ILE A 190 1.70 -8.51 -12.41
C ILE A 190 0.69 -7.59 -13.07
N PHE A 191 0.92 -7.33 -14.35
CA PHE A 191 -0.14 -6.86 -15.22
C PHE A 191 -1.12 -8.01 -15.43
N LEU A 192 -2.14 -8.10 -14.61
CA LEU A 192 -3.28 -8.98 -14.90
C LEU A 192 -4.12 -8.30 -15.97
N LEU A 193 -3.77 -8.55 -17.22
CA LEU A 193 -4.67 -8.35 -18.34
C LEU A 193 -5.67 -9.52 -18.29
N ILE A 194 -6.85 -9.27 -17.75
CA ILE A 194 -8.00 -10.15 -17.98
C ILE A 194 -8.54 -9.77 -19.37
N SER A 195 -8.19 -10.59 -20.34
CA SER A 195 -8.73 -10.54 -21.71
C SER A 195 -9.99 -11.38 -21.82
#